data_2505b39db9767ed56a504fb9680f13dd
#
_entry.id   2505b39db9767ed56a504fb9680f13dd
#
_cell.length_a   1.000
_cell.length_b   1.000
_cell.length_c   1.000
_cell.angle_alpha   90.00
_cell.angle_beta   90.00
_cell.angle_gamma   90.00
#
_symmetry.space_group_name_H-M   'P 1'
#
loop_
_entity.id
_entity.type
_entity.pdbx_description
1 polymer ?
#
loop_
_entity_poly.entity_id
_entity_poly.type
_entity_poly.pdbx_seq_one_letter_code
_entity_poly.pdbx_strand_id
1 'polypeptide(L)'
;NLYLAIEHDLEIIPVLNKIDVESAMIDVVTDQVVDLIGCKPEDVLLASGKTGDGVKEVLDAIIERIPAPQGDPEAPLQALIFDSVFNSFRGIIAYFKVVNGSIKAGDKVKFVSTGKEYVADEIGVLKMKMHPRKEIPCGSVGYIISGIKSAVEVKVGDTITHVAAPC
;
A
#
# COMPACT_ATOMS: atom_id res chain seq x y z
N ASN A 1 15.50 1.26 -7.13
CA ASN A 1 14.11 1.62 -6.79
C ASN A 1 13.67 2.93 -7.46
N LEU A 2 14.52 4.00 -7.52
CA LEU A 2 14.14 5.28 -8.14
C LEU A 2 13.72 5.11 -9.61
N TYR A 3 14.52 4.43 -10.43
CA TYR A 3 14.20 4.20 -11.85
C TYR A 3 12.90 3.44 -12.05
N LEU A 4 12.57 2.48 -11.18
CA LEU A 4 11.28 1.78 -11.21
C LEU A 4 10.11 2.73 -10.88
N ALA A 5 10.30 3.67 -9.94
CA ALA A 5 9.28 4.67 -9.63
C ALA A 5 9.05 5.59 -10.83
N ILE A 6 10.11 6.02 -11.51
CA ILE A 6 10.02 6.86 -12.72
C ILE A 6 9.36 6.07 -13.87
N GLU A 7 9.74 4.82 -14.08
CA GLU A 7 9.16 3.94 -15.13
C GLU A 7 7.65 3.75 -14.95
N HIS A 8 7.18 3.74 -13.70
CA HIS A 8 5.76 3.62 -13.36
C HIS A 8 5.04 4.96 -13.16
N ASP A 9 5.68 6.08 -13.54
CA ASP A 9 5.12 7.44 -13.44
C ASP A 9 4.62 7.77 -12.00
N LEU A 10 5.37 7.32 -11.00
CA LEU A 10 5.02 7.59 -9.61
C LEU A 10 5.50 8.98 -9.19
N GLU A 11 4.67 9.70 -8.42
CA GLU A 11 5.07 10.96 -7.79
C GLU A 11 6.23 10.73 -6.82
N ILE A 12 7.30 11.50 -6.97
CA ILE A 12 8.51 11.40 -6.16
C ILE A 12 8.63 12.65 -5.29
N ILE A 13 8.63 12.45 -3.98
CA ILE A 13 8.87 13.50 -2.99
C ILE A 13 10.24 13.25 -2.36
N PRO A 14 11.29 13.99 -2.74
CA PRO A 14 12.61 13.83 -2.14
C PRO A 14 12.62 14.38 -0.70
N VAL A 15 13.10 13.55 0.24
CA VAL A 15 13.20 13.92 1.66
C VAL A 15 14.59 13.59 2.18
N LEU A 16 15.29 14.60 2.68
CA LEU A 16 16.55 14.43 3.38
C LEU A 16 16.28 14.26 4.86
N ASN A 17 16.45 13.03 5.35
CA ASN A 17 16.19 12.71 6.75
C ASN A 17 17.46 12.79 7.60
N LYS A 18 17.28 12.85 8.91
CA LYS A 18 18.36 12.92 9.93
C LYS A 18 19.13 14.23 9.93
N ILE A 19 18.45 15.36 9.65
CA ILE A 19 19.09 16.70 9.68
C ILE A 19 19.55 17.12 11.08
N ASP A 20 19.15 16.40 12.12
CA ASP A 20 19.58 16.58 13.52
C ASP A 20 21.01 16.08 13.81
N VAL A 21 21.64 15.41 12.86
CA VAL A 21 23.00 14.86 13.03
C VAL A 21 24.03 15.89 12.57
N GLU A 22 25.01 16.22 13.41
CA GLU A 22 26.08 17.19 13.09
C GLU A 22 26.85 16.89 11.79
N SER A 23 26.97 15.60 11.45
CA SER A 23 27.64 15.15 10.22
C SER A 23 26.70 15.12 9.00
N ALA A 24 25.47 15.60 9.11
CA ALA A 24 24.56 15.71 7.99
C ALA A 24 25.06 16.82 7.05
N MET A 25 25.65 16.43 5.93
CA MET A 25 26.10 17.38 4.89
C MET A 25 24.92 17.77 4.01
N ILE A 26 24.00 18.58 4.56
CA ILE A 26 22.71 18.89 3.94
C ILE A 26 22.88 19.43 2.52
N ASP A 27 23.72 20.44 2.33
CA ASP A 27 23.94 21.09 1.03
C ASP A 27 24.48 20.09 -0.01
N VAL A 28 25.52 19.33 0.36
CA VAL A 28 26.15 18.34 -0.53
C VAL A 28 25.17 17.24 -0.93
N VAL A 29 24.37 16.74 0.02
CA VAL A 29 23.40 15.67 -0.26
C VAL A 29 22.20 16.21 -1.02
N THR A 30 21.80 17.46 -0.79
CA THR A 30 20.76 18.12 -1.60
C THR A 30 21.19 18.21 -3.05
N ASP A 31 22.42 18.67 -3.34
CA ASP A 31 22.95 18.72 -4.69
C ASP A 31 22.98 17.35 -5.37
N GLN A 32 23.38 16.30 -4.64
CA GLN A 32 23.35 14.92 -5.16
C GLN A 32 21.93 14.44 -5.48
N VAL A 33 20.94 14.80 -4.68
CA VAL A 33 19.53 14.47 -4.93
C VAL A 33 19.00 15.20 -6.16
N VAL A 34 19.33 16.50 -6.27
CA VAL A 34 18.97 17.34 -7.42
C VAL A 34 19.55 16.77 -8.71
N ASP A 35 20.83 16.40 -8.72
CA ASP A 35 21.49 15.79 -9.87
C ASP A 35 20.89 14.43 -10.26
N LEU A 36 20.48 13.65 -9.26
CA LEU A 36 19.94 12.31 -9.48
C LEU A 36 18.49 12.31 -10.00
N ILE A 37 17.65 13.22 -9.48
CA ILE A 37 16.20 13.24 -9.77
C ILE A 37 15.86 14.29 -10.84
N GLY A 38 16.66 15.36 -10.96
CA GLY A 38 16.38 16.49 -11.82
C GLY A 38 15.37 17.49 -11.24
N CYS A 39 15.16 17.47 -9.92
CA CYS A 39 14.31 18.42 -9.21
C CYS A 39 15.06 19.71 -8.88
N LYS A 40 14.35 20.71 -8.34
CA LYS A 40 15.02 21.92 -7.82
C LYS A 40 15.44 21.70 -6.36
N PRO A 41 16.45 22.43 -5.87
CA PRO A 41 16.88 22.34 -4.46
C PRO A 41 15.76 22.60 -3.46
N GLU A 42 14.85 23.53 -3.76
CA GLU A 42 13.68 23.87 -2.93
C GLU A 42 12.62 22.76 -2.86
N ASP A 43 12.65 21.79 -3.78
CA ASP A 43 11.74 20.64 -3.77
C ASP A 43 12.19 19.54 -2.81
N VAL A 44 13.45 19.61 -2.34
CA VAL A 44 14.00 18.64 -1.40
C VAL A 44 13.59 19.03 0.02
N LEU A 45 12.71 18.23 0.63
CA LEU A 45 12.23 18.46 1.99
C LEU A 45 13.29 18.01 3.01
N LEU A 46 13.45 18.79 4.07
CA LEU A 46 14.35 18.48 5.16
C LEU A 46 13.56 17.97 6.36
N ALA A 47 13.98 16.84 6.94
CA ALA A 47 13.27 16.26 8.07
C ALA A 47 14.19 15.55 9.08
N SER A 48 13.72 15.40 10.30
CA SER A 48 14.27 14.49 11.29
C SER A 48 13.15 13.66 11.90
N GLY A 49 13.11 12.38 11.59
CA GLY A 49 12.18 11.45 12.21
C GLY A 49 12.44 11.23 13.71
N LYS A 50 13.60 11.67 14.22
CA LYS A 50 13.97 11.60 15.64
C LYS A 50 13.42 12.77 16.43
N THR A 51 13.57 14.00 15.92
CA THR A 51 13.15 15.23 16.61
C THR A 51 11.72 15.64 16.23
N GLY A 52 11.24 15.22 15.07
CA GLY A 52 9.96 15.63 14.50
C GLY A 52 10.06 16.86 13.59
N ASP A 53 11.25 17.48 13.47
CA ASP A 53 11.45 18.63 12.60
C ASP A 53 11.16 18.27 11.13
N GLY A 54 10.43 19.12 10.42
CA GLY A 54 10.09 18.96 9.01
C GLY A 54 9.10 17.82 8.70
N VAL A 55 8.66 17.05 9.69
CA VAL A 55 7.73 15.90 9.47
C VAL A 55 6.37 16.38 9.00
N LYS A 56 5.89 17.52 9.52
CA LYS A 56 4.61 18.08 9.08
C LYS A 56 4.64 18.45 7.61
N GLU A 57 5.70 19.10 7.16
CA GLU A 57 5.92 19.52 5.78
C GLU A 57 5.94 18.32 4.82
N VAL A 58 6.56 17.20 5.25
CA VAL A 58 6.53 15.95 4.49
C VAL A 58 5.11 15.39 4.38
N LEU A 59 4.33 15.40 5.47
CA LEU A 59 2.94 14.92 5.45
C LEU A 59 2.05 15.83 4.59
N ASP A 60 2.22 17.14 4.67
CA ASP A 60 1.50 18.10 3.84
C ASP A 60 1.81 17.87 2.34
N ALA A 61 3.09 17.70 1.98
CA ALA A 61 3.51 17.40 0.61
C ALA A 61 2.91 16.07 0.08
N ILE A 62 2.79 15.04 0.93
CA ILE A 62 2.13 13.78 0.56
C ILE A 62 0.66 14.03 0.21
N ILE A 63 -0.05 14.83 1.03
CA ILE A 63 -1.48 15.13 0.82
C ILE A 63 -1.69 15.97 -0.45
N GLU A 64 -0.80 16.92 -0.71
CA GLU A 64 -0.92 17.85 -1.82
C GLU A 64 -0.48 17.27 -3.17
N ARG A 65 0.58 16.44 -3.17
CA ARG A 65 1.24 16.00 -4.41
C ARG A 65 0.85 14.59 -4.84
N ILE A 66 0.55 13.68 -3.91
CA ILE A 66 0.19 12.31 -4.28
C ILE A 66 -1.29 12.25 -4.65
N PRO A 67 -1.64 11.84 -5.89
CA PRO A 67 -3.04 11.75 -6.29
C PRO A 67 -3.79 10.70 -5.48
N ALA A 68 -5.07 10.98 -5.20
CA ALA A 68 -5.94 10.00 -4.55
C ALA A 68 -6.04 8.71 -5.38
N PRO A 69 -6.22 7.53 -4.74
CA PRO A 69 -6.45 6.28 -5.46
C PRO A 69 -7.62 6.42 -6.45
N GLN A 70 -7.40 5.97 -7.68
CA GLN A 70 -8.44 5.92 -8.71
C GLN A 70 -9.10 4.55 -8.69
N GLY A 71 -10.40 4.51 -9.01
CA GLY A 71 -11.18 3.29 -9.10
C GLY A 71 -12.68 3.60 -9.07
N ASP A 72 -13.48 2.61 -9.43
CA ASP A 72 -14.94 2.72 -9.42
C ASP A 72 -15.51 1.93 -8.23
N PRO A 73 -16.10 2.60 -7.21
CA PRO A 73 -16.67 1.92 -6.04
C PRO A 73 -17.92 1.07 -6.37
N GLU A 74 -18.60 1.36 -7.50
CA GLU A 74 -19.81 0.63 -7.93
C GLU A 74 -19.51 -0.54 -8.88
N ALA A 75 -18.26 -0.66 -9.34
CA ALA A 75 -17.83 -1.78 -10.19
C ALA A 75 -17.72 -3.09 -9.39
N PRO A 76 -17.66 -4.25 -10.07
CA PRO A 76 -17.34 -5.53 -9.44
C PRO A 76 -16.03 -5.45 -8.66
N LEU A 77 -15.95 -6.20 -7.55
CA LEU A 77 -14.74 -6.26 -6.73
C LEU A 77 -13.52 -6.70 -7.56
N GLN A 78 -12.52 -5.87 -7.53
CA GLN A 78 -11.19 -6.16 -8.03
C GLN A 78 -10.16 -5.73 -6.99
N ALA A 79 -9.55 -6.70 -6.30
CA ALA A 79 -8.55 -6.43 -5.29
C ALA A 79 -7.25 -7.19 -5.61
N LEU A 80 -6.14 -6.45 -5.65
CA LEU A 80 -4.81 -6.98 -5.95
C LEU A 80 -4.13 -7.47 -4.67
N ILE A 81 -3.70 -8.72 -4.65
CA ILE A 81 -2.85 -9.27 -3.58
C ILE A 81 -1.42 -8.82 -3.83
N PHE A 82 -0.82 -8.10 -2.88
CA PHE A 82 0.56 -7.63 -3.00
C PHE A 82 1.51 -8.29 -2.00
N ASP A 83 0.99 -8.97 -0.96
CA ASP A 83 1.80 -9.72 0.02
C ASP A 83 0.95 -10.75 0.75
N SER A 84 1.60 -11.71 1.40
CA SER A 84 0.93 -12.68 2.29
C SER A 84 1.88 -13.19 3.36
N VAL A 85 1.33 -13.48 4.54
CA VAL A 85 2.08 -14.10 5.64
C VAL A 85 1.35 -15.33 6.16
N PHE A 86 2.10 -16.34 6.57
CA PHE A 86 1.56 -17.50 7.24
C PHE A 86 1.46 -17.27 8.74
N ASN A 87 0.30 -17.55 9.31
CA ASN A 87 0.06 -17.56 10.75
C ASN A 87 -0.40 -18.95 11.17
N SER A 88 0.27 -19.56 12.14
CA SER A 88 -0.01 -20.95 12.57
C SER A 88 -1.42 -21.18 13.10
N PHE A 89 -2.09 -20.12 13.62
CA PHE A 89 -3.44 -20.22 14.19
C PHE A 89 -4.52 -19.79 13.22
N ARG A 90 -4.24 -18.84 12.31
CA ARG A 90 -5.23 -18.20 11.44
C ARG A 90 -5.08 -18.59 9.96
N GLY A 91 -4.04 -19.37 9.63
CA GLY A 91 -3.71 -19.70 8.23
C GLY A 91 -3.02 -18.56 7.50
N ILE A 92 -3.21 -18.47 6.20
CA ILE A 92 -2.64 -17.40 5.38
C ILE A 92 -3.44 -16.12 5.60
N ILE A 93 -2.72 -15.04 5.85
CA ILE A 93 -3.24 -13.69 5.88
C ILE A 93 -2.75 -13.03 4.59
N ALA A 94 -3.64 -12.74 3.67
CA ALA A 94 -3.30 -12.04 2.43
C ALA A 94 -3.52 -10.53 2.59
N TYR A 95 -2.55 -9.74 2.13
CA TYR A 95 -2.65 -8.29 2.06
C TYR A 95 -3.03 -7.87 0.66
N PHE A 96 -4.02 -7.00 0.56
CA PHE A 96 -4.57 -6.59 -0.72
C PHE A 96 -4.87 -5.08 -0.79
N LYS A 97 -4.93 -4.57 -2.01
CA LYS A 97 -5.44 -3.24 -2.34
C LYS A 97 -6.72 -3.40 -3.15
N VAL A 98 -7.82 -2.79 -2.71
CA VAL A 98 -9.06 -2.73 -3.50
C VAL A 98 -8.86 -1.70 -4.62
N VAL A 99 -8.90 -2.17 -5.85
CA VAL A 99 -8.80 -1.33 -7.05
C VAL A 99 -10.18 -0.83 -7.44
N ASN A 100 -11.18 -1.71 -7.49
CA ASN A 100 -12.58 -1.40 -7.79
C ASN A 100 -13.52 -2.11 -6.82
N GLY A 101 -14.71 -1.57 -6.64
CA GLY A 101 -15.74 -2.13 -5.77
C GLY A 101 -15.39 -2.04 -4.29
N SER A 102 -15.91 -2.96 -3.51
CA SER A 102 -15.62 -3.12 -2.08
C SER A 102 -15.68 -4.59 -1.68
N ILE A 103 -15.11 -4.94 -0.53
CA ILE A 103 -15.19 -6.28 0.06
C ILE A 103 -15.73 -6.16 1.49
N LYS A 104 -16.64 -7.09 1.85
CA LYS A 104 -17.24 -7.17 3.19
C LYS A 104 -16.86 -8.46 3.90
N ALA A 105 -16.81 -8.40 5.22
CA ALA A 105 -16.67 -9.62 6.02
C ALA A 105 -17.85 -10.56 5.74
N GLY A 106 -17.56 -11.84 5.50
CA GLY A 106 -18.53 -12.85 5.13
C GLY A 106 -18.76 -13.01 3.62
N ASP A 107 -18.19 -12.16 2.78
CA ASP A 107 -18.32 -12.28 1.31
C ASP A 107 -17.69 -13.58 0.80
N LYS A 108 -18.33 -14.18 -0.20
CA LYS A 108 -17.75 -15.27 -0.97
C LYS A 108 -16.88 -14.68 -2.08
N VAL A 109 -15.60 -14.93 -1.98
CA VAL A 109 -14.57 -14.40 -2.90
C VAL A 109 -13.90 -15.53 -3.65
N LYS A 110 -13.40 -15.21 -4.84
CA LYS A 110 -12.64 -16.10 -5.70
C LYS A 110 -11.26 -15.48 -5.97
N PHE A 111 -10.24 -16.31 -5.88
CA PHE A 111 -8.88 -15.98 -6.29
C PHE A 111 -8.73 -16.37 -7.76
N VAL A 112 -8.55 -15.39 -8.62
CA VAL A 112 -8.68 -15.56 -10.07
C VAL A 112 -7.65 -16.56 -10.62
N SER A 113 -6.38 -16.49 -10.19
CA SER A 113 -5.31 -17.34 -10.71
C SER A 113 -5.48 -18.83 -10.37
N THR A 114 -6.09 -19.13 -9.23
CA THR A 114 -6.30 -20.51 -8.77
C THR A 114 -7.71 -21.01 -9.04
N GLY A 115 -8.66 -20.10 -9.31
CA GLY A 115 -10.07 -20.40 -9.47
C GLY A 115 -10.77 -20.84 -8.16
N LYS A 116 -10.07 -20.85 -7.04
CA LYS A 116 -10.59 -21.31 -5.75
C LYS A 116 -11.46 -20.26 -5.09
N GLU A 117 -12.48 -20.72 -4.40
CA GLU A 117 -13.45 -19.88 -3.70
C GLU A 117 -13.26 -20.01 -2.18
N TYR A 118 -13.40 -18.89 -1.50
CA TYR A 118 -13.26 -18.80 -0.05
C TYR A 118 -14.30 -17.85 0.54
N VAL A 119 -14.50 -17.93 1.85
CA VAL A 119 -15.25 -16.94 2.60
C VAL A 119 -14.25 -15.96 3.24
N ALA A 120 -14.52 -14.67 3.14
CA ALA A 120 -13.77 -13.64 3.84
C ALA A 120 -14.14 -13.63 5.33
N ASP A 121 -13.61 -14.60 6.10
CA ASP A 121 -13.98 -14.79 7.52
C ASP A 121 -13.69 -13.52 8.33
N GLU A 122 -12.56 -12.88 8.06
CA GLU A 122 -12.20 -11.58 8.63
C GLU A 122 -11.49 -10.74 7.57
N ILE A 123 -11.86 -9.48 7.52
CA ILE A 123 -11.14 -8.44 6.77
C ILE A 123 -10.82 -7.28 7.70
N GLY A 124 -9.81 -6.49 7.39
CA GLY A 124 -9.46 -5.34 8.20
C GLY A 124 -8.31 -4.54 7.62
N VAL A 125 -7.88 -3.54 8.37
CA VAL A 125 -6.74 -2.68 8.02
C VAL A 125 -5.59 -2.89 8.96
N LEU A 126 -4.37 -2.68 8.47
CA LEU A 126 -3.15 -2.67 9.29
C LEU A 126 -2.87 -1.23 9.74
N LYS A 127 -2.69 -1.11 11.05
CA LYS A 127 -2.05 0.04 11.68
C LYS A 127 -0.82 -0.50 12.43
N MET A 128 -0.62 -0.12 13.69
CA MET A 128 0.36 -0.82 14.55
C MET A 128 -0.05 -2.26 14.88
N LYS A 129 -1.35 -2.55 14.75
CA LYS A 129 -1.96 -3.88 14.90
C LYS A 129 -3.01 -4.08 13.81
N MET A 130 -3.49 -5.31 13.67
CA MET A 130 -4.62 -5.64 12.82
C MET A 130 -5.91 -5.07 13.43
N HIS A 131 -6.67 -4.34 12.64
CA HIS A 131 -7.96 -3.76 13.04
C HIS A 131 -9.06 -4.31 12.13
N PRO A 132 -9.88 -5.26 12.61
CA PRO A 132 -11.01 -5.78 11.85
C PRO A 132 -11.96 -4.67 11.39
N ARG A 133 -12.51 -4.83 10.20
CA ARG A 133 -13.49 -3.93 9.58
C ARG A 133 -14.65 -4.75 9.03
N LYS A 134 -15.82 -4.10 8.93
CA LYS A 134 -16.97 -4.72 8.28
C LYS A 134 -16.85 -4.67 6.76
N GLU A 135 -16.19 -3.64 6.24
CA GLU A 135 -16.02 -3.36 4.82
C GLU A 135 -14.68 -2.67 4.56
N ILE A 136 -14.06 -2.98 3.43
CA ILE A 136 -12.89 -2.29 2.87
C ILE A 136 -13.32 -1.73 1.51
N PRO A 137 -13.39 -0.39 1.37
CA PRO A 137 -13.86 0.25 0.14
C PRO A 137 -12.75 0.36 -0.91
N CYS A 138 -13.16 0.72 -2.13
CA CYS A 138 -12.29 1.08 -3.25
C CYS A 138 -11.18 2.04 -2.82
N GLY A 139 -9.97 1.84 -3.34
CA GLY A 139 -8.77 2.61 -3.05
C GLY A 139 -8.06 2.26 -1.74
N SER A 140 -8.68 1.45 -0.90
CA SER A 140 -8.13 1.09 0.43
C SER A 140 -7.26 -0.15 0.39
N VAL A 141 -6.30 -0.19 1.30
CA VAL A 141 -5.43 -1.35 1.57
C VAL A 141 -5.94 -2.08 2.80
N GLY A 142 -6.02 -3.40 2.72
CA GLY A 142 -6.50 -4.24 3.80
C GLY A 142 -5.84 -5.60 3.85
N TYR A 143 -6.32 -6.41 4.78
CA TYR A 143 -5.99 -7.83 4.88
C TYR A 143 -7.26 -8.68 4.85
N ILE A 144 -7.11 -9.93 4.42
CA ILE A 144 -8.16 -10.96 4.45
C ILE A 144 -7.62 -12.22 5.14
N ILE A 145 -8.47 -12.82 5.95
CA ILE A 145 -8.30 -14.15 6.54
C ILE A 145 -9.47 -14.99 6.09
N SER A 146 -9.18 -16.13 5.49
CA SER A 146 -10.17 -17.01 4.89
C SER A 146 -9.85 -18.49 5.16
N GLY A 147 -9.12 -18.78 6.25
CA GLY A 147 -8.79 -20.14 6.66
C GLY A 147 -7.89 -20.93 5.70
N ILE A 148 -7.28 -20.29 4.71
CA ILE A 148 -6.35 -20.92 3.76
C ILE A 148 -5.10 -21.39 4.50
N LYS A 149 -4.75 -22.67 4.35
CA LYS A 149 -3.62 -23.28 5.04
C LYS A 149 -2.37 -23.44 4.17
N SER A 150 -2.53 -23.36 2.86
CA SER A 150 -1.44 -23.58 1.89
C SER A 150 -1.05 -22.26 1.22
N ALA A 151 0.21 -21.86 1.37
CA ALA A 151 0.74 -20.66 0.74
C ALA A 151 0.70 -20.70 -0.80
N VAL A 152 0.65 -21.90 -1.40
CA VAL A 152 0.54 -22.07 -2.86
C VAL A 152 -0.79 -21.56 -3.41
N GLU A 153 -1.81 -21.45 -2.55
CA GLU A 153 -3.15 -21.00 -2.92
C GLU A 153 -3.30 -19.47 -2.94
N VAL A 154 -2.31 -18.74 -2.38
CA VAL A 154 -2.30 -17.27 -2.33
C VAL A 154 -1.04 -16.78 -3.03
N LYS A 155 -1.21 -16.27 -4.23
CA LYS A 155 -0.10 -15.75 -5.03
C LYS A 155 -0.05 -14.22 -4.99
N VAL A 156 1.11 -13.67 -4.78
CA VAL A 156 1.33 -12.23 -4.97
C VAL A 156 1.10 -11.89 -6.45
N GLY A 157 0.38 -10.82 -6.72
CA GLY A 157 -0.06 -10.43 -8.05
C GLY A 157 -1.41 -11.00 -8.47
N ASP A 158 -2.02 -11.90 -7.65
CA ASP A 158 -3.35 -12.43 -7.94
C ASP A 158 -4.45 -11.41 -7.63
N THR A 159 -5.61 -11.64 -8.23
CA THR A 159 -6.81 -10.80 -8.05
C THR A 159 -7.85 -11.54 -7.22
N ILE A 160 -8.41 -10.85 -6.24
CA ILE A 160 -9.61 -11.28 -5.50
C ILE A 160 -10.82 -10.62 -6.14
N THR A 161 -11.85 -11.40 -6.42
CA THR A 161 -13.15 -10.91 -6.91
C THR A 161 -14.31 -11.61 -6.18
N HIS A 162 -15.54 -11.10 -6.32
CA HIS A 162 -16.70 -11.79 -5.80
C HIS A 162 -17.06 -13.00 -6.65
N VAL A 163 -17.54 -14.08 -6.00
CA VAL A 163 -18.03 -15.28 -6.73
C VAL A 163 -19.29 -14.97 -7.54
N ALA A 164 -20.18 -14.15 -6.97
CA ALA A 164 -21.48 -13.83 -7.59
C ALA A 164 -21.38 -12.82 -8.74
N ALA A 165 -20.37 -11.97 -8.72
CA ALA A 165 -20.15 -10.92 -9.73
C ALA A 165 -18.63 -10.76 -9.97
N PRO A 166 -18.00 -11.67 -10.71
CA PRO A 166 -16.58 -11.60 -10.99
C PRO A 166 -16.25 -10.42 -11.92
N CYS A 167 -15.06 -9.83 -11.70
CA CYS A 167 -14.50 -8.77 -12.56
C CYS A 167 -13.90 -9.33 -13.85
#